data_a456268f14fd0b0ab2d338f4195f6081
#
_entry.id   a456268f14fd0b0ab2d338f4195f6081
#
_cell.length_a   1.000
_cell.length_b   1.000
_cell.length_c   1.000
_cell.angle_alpha   90.00
_cell.angle_beta   90.00
_cell.angle_gamma   90.00
#
_symmetry.space_group_name_H-M   'P 1'
#
loop_
_entity.id
_entity.type
_entity.pdbx_description
1 polymer ?
#
loop_
_entity_poly.entity_id
_entity_poly.type
_entity_poly.pdbx_seq_one_letter_code
_entity_poly.pdbx_strand_id
1 'polypeptide(L)'
;YEIGVRLVGSEMCIRDRETTGMVVLQAESEISSINMVYGGASTGKRVMTSSSSPGVSLMSEGLSYLAGAELPCLVVNCQRGGPGLGTIQPSQGDYFQACKGGGHGDFHMIVLAPNSVQEMHDHVGLGMDLAFKYRNPAMILADGAIGQMMEKVVLAPQRPRKTEEEIRQECRTWASYGKDADRERNVVTSLELQSEVMEKINQRLQAKYKAMEENEVRYEAIDCDDADYVIVAFGSSARICSATVEMARAEGIKVGLLRPITLYPFPTKVIAQMAQRGVKGFLSAELNAGQMVQDVRLAVNGKAPVEHYGRQGGMLFAPDEVLAALKEKLINKK
;
A
#
# COMPACT_ATOMS: atom_id res chain seq x y z
N TYR A 1 0.48 -38.29 -0.82
CA TYR A 1 -0.10 -36.99 -1.20
C TYR A 1 0.81 -36.34 -2.20
N GLU A 2 0.43 -36.30 -3.47
CA GLU A 2 1.11 -35.47 -4.46
C GLU A 2 0.77 -34.02 -4.15
N ILE A 3 1.75 -33.28 -3.65
CA ILE A 3 1.65 -31.84 -3.46
C ILE A 3 1.69 -31.22 -4.86
N GLY A 4 0.54 -30.90 -5.41
CA GLY A 4 0.49 -30.09 -6.63
C GLY A 4 1.14 -28.74 -6.35
N VAL A 5 1.99 -28.28 -7.26
CA VAL A 5 2.79 -27.03 -7.18
C VAL A 5 1.94 -25.77 -6.82
N ARG A 6 0.62 -25.89 -6.82
CA ARG A 6 -0.35 -24.82 -6.49
C ARG A 6 -0.74 -24.74 -5.01
N LEU A 7 -0.32 -25.66 -4.16
CA LEU A 7 -0.83 -25.79 -2.80
C LEU A 7 0.21 -25.52 -1.69
N VAL A 8 1.48 -25.33 -2.03
CA VAL A 8 2.57 -25.19 -1.04
C VAL A 8 2.33 -24.05 -0.04
N GLY A 9 1.80 -22.92 -0.48
CA GLY A 9 1.45 -21.81 0.42
C GLY A 9 0.19 -22.08 1.26
N SER A 10 -0.79 -22.80 0.71
CA SER A 10 -2.05 -23.13 1.38
C SER A 10 -1.88 -24.17 2.47
N GLU A 11 -0.96 -25.14 2.30
CA GLU A 11 -0.72 -26.19 3.31
C GLU A 11 -0.03 -25.66 4.56
N MET A 12 0.93 -24.75 4.43
CA MET A 12 1.51 -24.05 5.59
C MET A 12 0.42 -23.30 6.36
N CYS A 13 -0.46 -22.59 5.66
CA CYS A 13 -1.58 -21.86 6.26
C CYS A 13 -2.60 -22.81 6.95
N ILE A 14 -2.84 -24.01 6.42
CA ILE A 14 -3.72 -25.02 7.03
C ILE A 14 -3.12 -25.56 8.33
N ARG A 15 -1.81 -25.77 8.40
CA ARG A 15 -1.10 -26.16 9.62
C ARG A 15 -1.18 -25.10 10.71
N ASP A 16 -0.99 -23.84 10.35
CA ASP A 16 -1.09 -22.72 11.28
C ASP A 16 -2.50 -22.55 11.84
N ARG A 17 -3.52 -22.97 11.09
CA ARG A 17 -4.92 -23.01 11.55
C ARG A 17 -5.11 -23.85 12.81
N GLU A 18 -4.48 -25.01 12.91
CA GLU A 18 -4.60 -25.89 14.08
C GLU A 18 -3.93 -25.28 15.31
N THR A 19 -2.83 -24.58 15.14
CA THR A 19 -2.03 -24.00 16.24
C THR A 19 -2.51 -22.60 16.64
N THR A 20 -2.93 -21.79 15.69
CA THR A 20 -3.29 -20.37 15.92
C THR A 20 -4.79 -20.13 15.93
N GLY A 21 -5.60 -21.10 15.46
CA GLY A 21 -7.04 -20.94 15.23
C GLY A 21 -7.39 -19.94 14.13
N MET A 22 -6.44 -19.55 13.30
CA MET A 22 -6.68 -18.74 12.11
C MET A 22 -7.49 -19.52 11.08
N VAL A 23 -8.47 -18.90 10.46
CA VAL A 23 -9.24 -19.52 9.38
C VAL A 23 -8.65 -19.07 8.05
N VAL A 24 -8.13 -20.03 7.29
CA VAL A 24 -7.60 -19.79 5.93
C VAL A 24 -8.51 -20.46 4.93
N LEU A 25 -8.95 -19.70 3.93
CA LEU A 25 -9.83 -20.16 2.87
C LEU A 25 -9.27 -19.72 1.52
N GLN A 26 -9.32 -20.62 0.55
CA GLN A 26 -9.10 -20.25 -0.85
C GLN A 26 -10.46 -20.01 -1.49
N ALA A 27 -10.69 -18.77 -1.91
CA ALA A 27 -11.90 -18.41 -2.64
C ALA A 27 -11.82 -18.93 -4.09
N GLU A 28 -12.96 -19.14 -4.69
CA GLU A 28 -13.07 -19.56 -6.10
C GLU A 28 -12.57 -18.46 -7.05
N SER A 29 -12.82 -17.20 -6.71
CA SER A 29 -12.38 -16.03 -7.46
C SER A 29 -12.06 -14.85 -6.53
N GLU A 30 -11.39 -13.82 -7.05
CA GLU A 30 -11.09 -12.61 -6.31
C GLU A 30 -12.36 -11.84 -5.92
N ILE A 31 -13.42 -11.91 -6.74
CA ILE A 31 -14.73 -11.33 -6.41
C ILE A 31 -15.32 -12.04 -5.19
N SER A 32 -15.26 -13.37 -5.16
CA SER A 32 -15.69 -14.15 -3.98
C SER A 32 -14.85 -13.82 -2.77
N SER A 33 -13.52 -13.71 -2.93
CA SER A 33 -12.60 -13.39 -1.85
C SER A 33 -12.92 -12.05 -1.18
N ILE A 34 -13.12 -10.99 -1.95
CA ILE A 34 -13.39 -9.67 -1.37
C ILE A 34 -14.78 -9.62 -0.69
N ASN A 35 -15.77 -10.37 -1.18
CA ASN A 35 -17.07 -10.50 -0.53
C ASN A 35 -16.96 -11.29 0.79
N MET A 36 -16.12 -12.33 0.85
CA MET A 36 -15.82 -13.04 2.09
C MET A 36 -15.11 -12.12 3.09
N VAL A 37 -14.18 -11.28 2.63
CA VAL A 37 -13.53 -10.24 3.45
C VAL A 37 -14.56 -9.25 3.98
N TYR A 38 -15.50 -8.79 3.15
CA TYR A 38 -16.59 -7.90 3.56
C TYR A 38 -17.41 -8.54 4.71
N GLY A 39 -17.86 -9.79 4.51
CA GLY A 39 -18.60 -10.52 5.52
C GLY A 39 -17.81 -10.72 6.82
N GLY A 40 -16.55 -11.15 6.73
CA GLY A 40 -15.68 -11.33 7.88
C GLY A 40 -15.39 -10.04 8.63
N ALA A 41 -15.07 -8.95 7.91
CA ALA A 41 -14.83 -7.63 8.50
C ALA A 41 -16.08 -7.08 9.22
N SER A 42 -17.26 -7.34 8.66
CA SER A 42 -18.53 -6.91 9.28
C SER A 42 -18.77 -7.48 10.68
N THR A 43 -18.12 -8.60 11.01
CA THR A 43 -18.20 -9.22 12.35
C THR A 43 -17.19 -8.63 13.35
N GLY A 44 -16.40 -7.64 12.97
CA GLY A 44 -15.35 -7.06 13.82
C GLY A 44 -14.06 -7.88 13.88
N LYS A 45 -13.95 -8.96 13.13
CA LYS A 45 -12.74 -9.80 13.08
C LYS A 45 -11.69 -9.19 12.15
N ARG A 46 -10.43 -9.47 12.47
CA ARG A 46 -9.30 -9.11 11.60
C ARG A 46 -9.29 -10.04 10.40
N VAL A 47 -9.47 -9.48 9.22
CA VAL A 47 -9.53 -10.23 7.96
C VAL A 47 -8.60 -9.63 6.94
N MET A 48 -7.99 -10.49 6.12
CA MET A 48 -7.15 -10.07 5.02
C MET A 48 -7.33 -10.97 3.80
N THR A 49 -6.97 -10.44 2.64
CA THR A 49 -6.81 -11.21 1.41
C THR A 49 -5.55 -10.77 0.68
N SER A 50 -5.03 -11.64 -0.17
CA SER A 50 -3.89 -11.34 -1.02
C SER A 50 -4.17 -11.74 -2.45
N SER A 51 -3.70 -10.93 -3.40
CA SER A 51 -3.77 -11.21 -4.82
C SER A 51 -2.66 -10.48 -5.57
N SER A 52 -2.69 -10.51 -6.88
CA SER A 52 -1.77 -9.83 -7.77
C SER A 52 -2.56 -9.03 -8.81
N SER A 53 -2.13 -7.85 -9.11
CA SER A 53 -2.61 -6.90 -10.12
C SER A 53 -4.00 -7.17 -10.76
N PRO A 54 -4.16 -8.13 -11.71
CA PRO A 54 -5.47 -8.39 -12.32
C PRO A 54 -6.53 -8.87 -11.31
N GLY A 55 -6.13 -9.65 -10.29
CA GLY A 55 -7.05 -10.10 -9.26
C GLY A 55 -7.51 -8.95 -8.37
N VAL A 56 -6.63 -7.99 -8.06
CA VAL A 56 -7.01 -6.77 -7.32
C VAL A 56 -7.94 -5.90 -8.16
N SER A 57 -7.79 -5.88 -9.48
CA SER A 57 -8.76 -5.22 -10.38
C SER A 57 -10.17 -5.80 -10.24
N LEU A 58 -10.30 -7.11 -10.08
CA LEU A 58 -11.60 -7.77 -9.83
C LEU A 58 -12.18 -7.45 -8.44
N MET A 59 -11.34 -7.08 -7.47
CA MET A 59 -11.76 -6.68 -6.12
C MET A 59 -12.25 -5.22 -6.03
N SER A 60 -12.08 -4.40 -7.06
CA SER A 60 -12.26 -2.94 -7.00
C SER A 60 -13.63 -2.51 -6.50
N GLU A 61 -14.70 -3.18 -6.93
CA GLU A 61 -16.07 -2.92 -6.45
C GLU A 61 -16.19 -3.20 -4.94
N GLY A 62 -15.72 -4.38 -4.50
CA GLY A 62 -15.74 -4.76 -3.09
C GLY A 62 -14.91 -3.85 -2.20
N LEU A 63 -13.80 -3.30 -2.70
CA LEU A 63 -12.99 -2.31 -1.98
C LEU A 63 -13.77 -1.02 -1.74
N SER A 64 -14.54 -0.53 -2.74
CA SER A 64 -15.41 0.63 -2.55
C SER A 64 -16.55 0.36 -1.56
N TYR A 65 -17.10 -0.85 -1.55
CA TYR A 65 -18.11 -1.26 -0.55
C TYR A 65 -17.52 -1.29 0.87
N LEU A 66 -16.33 -1.84 1.05
CA LEU A 66 -15.63 -1.86 2.34
C LEU A 66 -15.35 -0.45 2.86
N ALA A 67 -14.91 0.46 1.97
CA ALA A 67 -14.66 1.85 2.32
C ALA A 67 -15.96 2.59 2.68
N GLY A 68 -17.02 2.42 1.88
CA GLY A 68 -18.33 3.03 2.12
C GLY A 68 -19.01 2.54 3.40
N ALA A 69 -18.87 1.24 3.71
CA ALA A 69 -19.38 0.65 4.96
C ALA A 69 -18.44 0.85 6.16
N GLU A 70 -17.30 1.51 5.98
CA GLU A 70 -16.26 1.75 6.99
C GLU A 70 -15.80 0.45 7.68
N LEU A 71 -15.50 -0.58 6.89
CA LEU A 71 -15.04 -1.87 7.37
C LEU A 71 -13.51 -1.99 7.30
N PRO A 72 -12.86 -2.37 8.43
CA PRO A 72 -11.42 -2.56 8.47
C PRO A 72 -11.01 -3.89 7.84
N CYS A 73 -10.10 -3.87 6.90
CA CYS A 73 -9.46 -5.07 6.35
C CYS A 73 -8.08 -4.74 5.79
N LEU A 74 -7.29 -5.76 5.52
CA LEU A 74 -6.01 -5.65 4.85
C LEU A 74 -6.03 -6.40 3.52
N VAL A 75 -5.62 -5.72 2.46
CA VAL A 75 -5.42 -6.32 1.12
C VAL A 75 -3.94 -6.28 0.80
N VAL A 76 -3.39 -7.38 0.31
CA VAL A 76 -2.00 -7.45 -0.16
C VAL A 76 -2.02 -7.57 -1.67
N ASN A 77 -1.42 -6.61 -2.35
CA ASN A 77 -1.19 -6.65 -3.80
C ASN A 77 0.29 -6.88 -4.08
N CYS A 78 0.64 -8.06 -4.58
CA CYS A 78 1.96 -8.34 -5.14
C CYS A 78 1.94 -7.99 -6.63
N GLN A 79 2.30 -6.75 -6.96
CA GLN A 79 2.23 -6.21 -8.30
C GLN A 79 3.06 -7.00 -9.31
N ARG A 80 2.51 -7.20 -10.49
CA ARG A 80 3.19 -7.78 -11.64
C ARG A 80 3.01 -6.93 -12.90
N GLY A 81 3.88 -7.15 -13.90
CA GLY A 81 3.85 -6.38 -15.13
C GLY A 81 2.56 -6.57 -15.92
N GLY A 82 1.89 -5.47 -16.24
CA GLY A 82 0.71 -5.37 -17.08
C GLY A 82 1.01 -4.58 -18.37
N PRO A 83 -0.01 -4.19 -19.13
CA PRO A 83 -1.48 -4.36 -18.87
C PRO A 83 -2.03 -5.76 -19.18
N GLY A 84 -3.29 -5.99 -18.80
CA GLY A 84 -4.01 -7.24 -18.99
C GLY A 84 -3.50 -8.35 -18.08
N LEU A 85 -3.42 -9.59 -18.53
CA LEU A 85 -2.80 -10.67 -17.77
C LEU A 85 -1.31 -10.42 -17.53
N GLY A 86 -0.66 -9.72 -18.46
CA GLY A 86 0.71 -9.28 -18.34
C GLY A 86 1.72 -10.41 -18.17
N THR A 87 2.70 -10.17 -17.32
CA THR A 87 3.76 -11.12 -16.96
C THR A 87 3.75 -11.40 -15.46
N ILE A 88 4.45 -12.44 -15.02
CA ILE A 88 4.67 -12.76 -13.60
C ILE A 88 5.82 -11.93 -12.98
N GLN A 89 6.52 -11.16 -13.79
CA GLN A 89 7.66 -10.36 -13.34
C GLN A 89 7.23 -9.14 -12.51
N PRO A 90 8.09 -8.65 -11.60
CA PRO A 90 7.78 -7.54 -10.71
C PRO A 90 7.49 -6.23 -11.46
N SER A 91 6.57 -5.44 -10.93
CA SER A 91 6.21 -4.14 -11.49
C SER A 91 5.69 -3.21 -10.38
N GLN A 92 5.60 -1.92 -10.68
CA GLN A 92 4.96 -0.91 -9.83
C GLN A 92 3.83 -0.18 -10.60
N GLY A 93 3.18 -0.92 -11.53
CA GLY A 93 2.14 -0.38 -12.41
C GLY A 93 0.80 -0.10 -11.75
N ASP A 94 0.57 -0.56 -10.52
CA ASP A 94 -0.71 -0.43 -9.82
C ASP A 94 -0.74 0.74 -8.82
N TYR A 95 0.22 1.66 -8.88
CA TYR A 95 0.26 2.82 -7.99
C TYR A 95 -1.02 3.66 -8.10
N PHE A 96 -1.48 3.97 -9.31
CA PHE A 96 -2.73 4.70 -9.50
C PHE A 96 -3.93 3.92 -9.00
N GLN A 97 -4.00 2.61 -9.27
CA GLN A 97 -5.08 1.75 -8.80
C GLN A 97 -5.17 1.77 -7.26
N ALA A 98 -4.02 1.68 -6.57
CA ALA A 98 -3.97 1.67 -5.11
C ALA A 98 -4.25 3.03 -4.47
N CYS A 99 -3.71 4.11 -5.06
CA CYS A 99 -3.68 5.44 -4.44
C CYS A 99 -4.72 6.43 -5.01
N LYS A 100 -5.17 6.22 -6.27
CA LYS A 100 -5.98 7.20 -7.02
C LYS A 100 -7.36 6.71 -7.46
N GLY A 101 -7.66 5.41 -7.44
CA GLY A 101 -8.92 4.98 -7.97
C GLY A 101 -9.14 3.47 -8.05
N GLY A 102 -8.97 2.75 -6.97
CA GLY A 102 -9.18 1.31 -6.92
C GLY A 102 -10.64 0.85 -6.83
N GLY A 103 -11.60 1.65 -7.22
CA GLY A 103 -13.04 1.40 -7.22
C GLY A 103 -13.78 2.65 -7.67
N HIS A 104 -14.98 2.92 -7.13
CA HIS A 104 -15.73 4.14 -7.41
C HIS A 104 -16.03 4.93 -6.13
N GLY A 105 -16.29 6.22 -6.31
CA GLY A 105 -16.52 7.17 -5.23
C GLY A 105 -15.24 7.80 -4.69
N ASP A 106 -15.39 8.74 -3.78
CA ASP A 106 -14.30 9.57 -3.25
C ASP A 106 -13.67 8.92 -2.03
N PHE A 107 -13.12 7.70 -2.19
CA PHE A 107 -12.48 6.98 -1.09
C PHE A 107 -10.97 6.80 -1.28
N HIS A 108 -10.28 6.63 -0.16
CA HIS A 108 -8.86 6.29 -0.11
C HIS A 108 -8.60 5.11 0.83
N MET A 109 -7.58 4.35 0.53
CA MET A 109 -7.03 3.32 1.42
C MET A 109 -5.68 3.80 1.96
N ILE A 110 -5.30 3.35 3.16
CA ILE A 110 -3.90 3.46 3.58
C ILE A 110 -3.09 2.47 2.77
N VAL A 111 -2.05 2.95 2.07
CA VAL A 111 -1.22 2.12 1.19
C VAL A 111 0.21 2.13 1.70
N LEU A 112 0.71 0.96 2.08
CA LEU A 112 2.06 0.72 2.59
C LEU A 112 2.92 0.03 1.52
N ALA A 113 4.13 0.52 1.29
CA ALA A 113 5.07 -0.03 0.31
C ALA A 113 6.34 -0.58 0.99
N PRO A 114 6.45 -1.89 1.22
CA PRO A 114 7.64 -2.50 1.78
C PRO A 114 8.80 -2.51 0.78
N ASN A 115 10.04 -2.39 1.27
CA ASN A 115 11.26 -2.57 0.46
C ASN A 115 12.10 -3.79 0.88
N SER A 116 11.63 -4.57 1.85
CA SER A 116 12.27 -5.77 2.35
C SER A 116 11.26 -6.82 2.81
N VAL A 117 11.71 -8.05 3.01
CA VAL A 117 10.86 -9.14 3.55
C VAL A 117 10.48 -8.84 5.01
N GLN A 118 11.38 -8.21 5.78
CA GLN A 118 11.07 -7.78 7.14
C GLN A 118 9.93 -6.76 7.16
N GLU A 119 9.99 -5.73 6.31
CA GLU A 119 8.91 -4.75 6.22
C GLU A 119 7.60 -5.37 5.71
N MET A 120 7.67 -6.32 4.77
CA MET A 120 6.48 -7.06 4.33
C MET A 120 5.79 -7.76 5.50
N HIS A 121 6.56 -8.40 6.39
CA HIS A 121 6.05 -8.99 7.62
C HIS A 121 5.47 -7.94 8.58
N ASP A 122 6.21 -6.88 8.87
CA ASP A 122 5.83 -5.87 9.86
C ASP A 122 4.62 -5.05 9.41
N HIS A 123 4.50 -4.78 8.11
CA HIS A 123 3.38 -4.05 7.53
C HIS A 123 2.05 -4.81 7.62
N VAL A 124 2.05 -6.15 7.76
CA VAL A 124 0.81 -6.89 8.03
C VAL A 124 0.20 -6.44 9.36
N GLY A 125 1.01 -6.39 10.41
CA GLY A 125 0.59 -5.90 11.72
C GLY A 125 0.19 -4.43 11.69
N LEU A 126 1.04 -3.57 11.14
CA LEU A 126 0.81 -2.13 11.02
C LEU A 126 -0.43 -1.82 10.18
N GLY A 127 -0.56 -2.41 9.00
CA GLY A 127 -1.70 -2.17 8.09
C GLY A 127 -3.02 -2.59 8.73
N MET A 128 -3.05 -3.72 9.44
CA MET A 128 -4.22 -4.17 10.15
C MET A 128 -4.60 -3.22 11.31
N ASP A 129 -3.61 -2.73 12.08
CA ASP A 129 -3.86 -1.79 13.18
C ASP A 129 -4.38 -0.44 12.66
N LEU A 130 -3.81 0.06 11.56
CA LEU A 130 -4.28 1.29 10.91
C LEU A 130 -5.68 1.12 10.32
N ALA A 131 -5.97 -0.04 9.72
CA ALA A 131 -7.31 -0.35 9.21
C ALA A 131 -8.35 -0.26 10.33
N PHE A 132 -8.08 -0.85 11.50
CA PHE A 132 -8.99 -0.79 12.66
C PHE A 132 -9.06 0.60 13.28
N LYS A 133 -7.92 1.30 13.40
CA LYS A 133 -7.87 2.68 13.93
C LYS A 133 -8.81 3.62 13.19
N TYR A 134 -8.84 3.52 11.87
CA TYR A 134 -9.63 4.40 11.01
C TYR A 134 -10.92 3.77 10.50
N ARG A 135 -11.19 2.50 10.81
CA ARG A 135 -12.29 1.73 10.22
C ARG A 135 -12.30 1.92 8.70
N ASN A 136 -11.24 1.46 8.05
CA ASN A 136 -10.99 1.70 6.65
C ASN A 136 -10.18 0.55 6.07
N PRO A 137 -10.35 0.18 4.79
CA PRO A 137 -9.44 -0.74 4.14
C PRO A 137 -8.01 -0.19 4.13
N ALA A 138 -7.03 -1.07 4.32
CA ALA A 138 -5.62 -0.78 4.10
C ALA A 138 -5.04 -1.75 3.07
N MET A 139 -3.97 -1.33 2.38
CA MET A 139 -3.30 -2.14 1.37
C MET A 139 -1.79 -2.18 1.62
N ILE A 140 -1.19 -3.36 1.46
CA ILE A 140 0.25 -3.51 1.24
C ILE A 140 0.44 -3.61 -0.27
N LEU A 141 1.17 -2.66 -0.83
CA LEU A 141 1.51 -2.61 -2.24
C LEU A 141 2.97 -3.03 -2.42
N ALA A 142 3.17 -4.34 -2.50
CA ALA A 142 4.46 -4.96 -2.81
C ALA A 142 4.58 -5.24 -4.31
N ASP A 143 5.71 -5.74 -4.73
CA ASP A 143 5.91 -6.26 -6.09
C ASP A 143 6.41 -7.70 -6.06
N GLY A 144 6.46 -8.33 -7.24
CA GLY A 144 6.87 -9.73 -7.36
C GLY A 144 8.31 -10.00 -6.96
N ALA A 145 9.19 -9.00 -6.86
CA ALA A 145 10.54 -9.17 -6.34
C ALA A 145 10.53 -9.35 -4.83
N ILE A 146 9.88 -8.45 -4.10
CA ILE A 146 9.72 -8.56 -2.65
C ILE A 146 8.91 -9.81 -2.28
N GLY A 147 7.86 -10.13 -3.04
CA GLY A 147 7.01 -11.30 -2.78
C GLY A 147 7.70 -12.66 -2.97
N GLN A 148 8.80 -12.73 -3.71
CA GLN A 148 9.57 -13.97 -3.97
C GLN A 148 10.93 -13.99 -3.26
N MET A 149 11.34 -12.88 -2.68
CA MET A 149 12.64 -12.74 -2.03
C MET A 149 12.69 -13.53 -0.72
N MET A 150 13.83 -14.11 -0.44
CA MET A 150 14.11 -14.78 0.84
C MET A 150 15.16 -13.99 1.61
N GLU A 151 14.81 -13.54 2.78
CA GLU A 151 15.69 -12.84 3.72
C GLU A 151 15.47 -13.36 5.14
N LYS A 152 16.42 -13.11 6.02
CA LYS A 152 16.26 -13.39 7.43
C LYS A 152 15.21 -12.42 8.01
N VAL A 153 14.18 -12.96 8.63
CA VAL A 153 13.09 -12.19 9.26
C VAL A 153 13.09 -12.44 10.76
N VAL A 154 12.96 -11.37 11.53
CA VAL A 154 12.66 -11.43 12.96
C VAL A 154 11.16 -11.37 13.11
N LEU A 155 10.57 -12.49 13.53
CA LEU A 155 9.13 -12.57 13.74
C LEU A 155 8.71 -11.72 14.94
N ALA A 156 7.66 -10.92 14.78
CA ALA A 156 7.05 -10.21 15.87
C ALA A 156 6.48 -11.19 16.91
N PRO A 157 6.47 -10.83 18.20
CA PRO A 157 5.82 -11.64 19.22
C PRO A 157 4.36 -11.91 18.84
N GLN A 158 3.92 -13.17 19.03
CA GLN A 158 2.53 -13.52 18.77
C GLN A 158 1.61 -12.72 19.70
N ARG A 159 0.67 -11.99 19.09
CA ARG A 159 -0.34 -11.25 19.87
C ARG A 159 -1.34 -12.23 20.47
N PRO A 160 -1.78 -12.02 21.73
CA PRO A 160 -2.83 -12.82 22.33
C PRO A 160 -4.08 -12.77 21.44
N ARG A 161 -4.70 -13.93 21.25
CA ARG A 161 -5.96 -14.02 20.52
C ARG A 161 -7.08 -13.43 21.40
N LYS A 162 -7.79 -12.45 20.84
CA LYS A 162 -8.99 -11.90 21.50
C LYS A 162 -10.11 -12.94 21.52
N THR A 163 -10.80 -12.99 22.61
CA THR A 163 -12.04 -13.78 22.75
C THR A 163 -13.16 -13.16 21.92
N GLU A 164 -14.20 -13.92 21.64
CA GLU A 164 -15.39 -13.40 20.93
C GLU A 164 -16.05 -12.24 21.72
N GLU A 165 -16.02 -12.31 23.05
CA GLU A 165 -16.57 -11.26 23.91
C GLU A 165 -15.76 -9.97 23.84
N GLU A 166 -14.42 -10.05 23.87
CA GLU A 166 -13.54 -8.88 23.68
C GLU A 166 -13.75 -8.21 22.33
N ILE A 167 -13.84 -9.01 21.24
CA ILE A 167 -14.13 -8.49 19.90
C ILE A 167 -15.49 -7.81 19.87
N ARG A 168 -16.51 -8.46 20.48
CA ARG A 168 -17.87 -7.92 20.55
C ARG A 168 -17.93 -6.59 21.29
N GLN A 169 -17.19 -6.45 22.39
CA GLN A 169 -17.12 -5.19 23.14
C GLN A 169 -16.43 -4.07 22.35
N GLU A 170 -15.28 -4.35 21.74
CA GLU A 170 -14.55 -3.36 20.95
C GLU A 170 -15.32 -2.88 19.72
N CYS A 171 -16.04 -3.78 19.06
CA CYS A 171 -16.72 -3.50 17.79
C CYS A 171 -18.23 -3.29 17.97
N ARG A 172 -18.70 -3.16 19.22
CA ARG A 172 -20.11 -3.12 19.60
C ARG A 172 -20.92 -2.07 18.83
N THR A 173 -20.32 -0.95 18.52
CA THR A 173 -21.01 0.21 17.91
C THR A 173 -21.20 0.09 16.41
N TRP A 174 -20.52 -0.86 15.74
CA TRP A 174 -20.53 -0.92 14.28
C TRP A 174 -20.62 -2.33 13.69
N ALA A 175 -20.08 -3.36 14.35
CA ALA A 175 -20.10 -4.71 13.81
C ALA A 175 -21.52 -5.29 13.74
N SER A 176 -21.72 -6.24 12.82
CA SER A 176 -23.03 -6.83 12.50
C SER A 176 -23.55 -7.77 13.61
N TYR A 177 -23.65 -7.25 14.82
CA TYR A 177 -24.27 -7.96 15.93
C TYR A 177 -25.77 -7.70 15.98
N GLY A 178 -26.51 -8.69 16.46
CA GLY A 178 -27.94 -8.61 16.65
C GLY A 178 -28.35 -7.52 17.67
N LYS A 179 -29.65 -7.35 17.82
CA LYS A 179 -30.23 -6.49 18.85
C LYS A 179 -29.87 -6.99 20.24
N ASP A 180 -29.46 -6.08 21.14
CA ASP A 180 -29.26 -6.33 22.57
C ASP A 180 -30.36 -5.63 23.38
N ALA A 181 -30.40 -5.88 24.70
CA ALA A 181 -31.39 -5.25 25.59
C ALA A 181 -31.27 -3.73 25.64
N ASP A 182 -30.07 -3.19 25.45
CA ASP A 182 -29.71 -1.78 25.61
C ASP A 182 -29.33 -1.09 24.29
N ARG A 183 -29.42 -1.75 23.14
CA ARG A 183 -29.16 -1.16 21.81
C ARG A 183 -29.92 -1.86 20.69
N GLU A 184 -30.20 -1.10 19.64
CA GLU A 184 -30.67 -1.66 18.37
C GLU A 184 -29.56 -2.40 17.62
N ARG A 185 -29.93 -3.20 16.61
CA ARG A 185 -28.98 -3.88 15.73
C ARG A 185 -28.14 -2.89 14.93
N ASN A 186 -26.88 -3.19 14.70
CA ASN A 186 -26.09 -2.49 13.71
C ASN A 186 -26.45 -2.97 12.29
N VAL A 187 -26.53 -2.04 11.35
CA VAL A 187 -26.71 -2.32 9.94
C VAL A 187 -25.41 -1.96 9.22
N VAL A 188 -24.76 -2.96 8.62
CA VAL A 188 -23.54 -2.77 7.83
C VAL A 188 -23.93 -2.73 6.37
N THR A 189 -23.85 -1.56 5.76
CA THR A 189 -24.19 -1.33 4.36
C THR A 189 -23.45 -0.14 3.80
N SER A 190 -23.19 -0.14 2.50
CA SER A 190 -22.71 1.03 1.74
C SER A 190 -23.82 1.64 0.87
N LEU A 191 -25.02 1.03 0.88
CA LEU A 191 -26.17 1.56 0.12
C LEU A 191 -26.85 2.68 0.89
N GLU A 192 -26.97 3.84 0.28
CA GLU A 192 -27.77 4.98 0.73
C GLU A 192 -28.53 5.58 -0.45
N LEU A 193 -29.84 5.65 -0.36
CA LEU A 193 -30.72 6.13 -1.44
C LEU A 193 -31.01 7.64 -1.37
N GLN A 194 -30.72 8.28 -0.22
CA GLN A 194 -30.94 9.69 -0.03
C GLN A 194 -29.62 10.45 -0.24
N SER A 195 -29.58 11.26 -1.29
CA SER A 195 -28.36 11.99 -1.69
C SER A 195 -27.80 12.87 -0.58
N GLU A 196 -28.67 13.54 0.19
CA GLU A 196 -28.27 14.41 1.31
C GLU A 196 -27.64 13.62 2.47
N VAL A 197 -28.05 12.37 2.67
CA VAL A 197 -27.45 11.49 3.68
C VAL A 197 -26.11 10.96 3.16
N MET A 198 -26.07 10.55 1.87
CA MET A 198 -24.83 10.09 1.23
C MET A 198 -23.76 11.19 1.22
N GLU A 199 -24.13 12.45 0.98
CA GLU A 199 -23.21 13.59 1.06
C GLU A 199 -22.59 13.73 2.45
N LYS A 200 -23.38 13.63 3.52
CA LYS A 200 -22.88 13.68 4.91
C LYS A 200 -21.93 12.51 5.22
N ILE A 201 -22.21 11.32 4.70
CA ILE A 201 -21.32 10.16 4.81
C ILE A 201 -19.97 10.49 4.13
N ASN A 202 -20.00 11.00 2.90
CA ASN A 202 -18.77 11.39 2.20
C ASN A 202 -17.99 12.49 2.94
N GLN A 203 -18.65 13.51 3.47
CA GLN A 203 -18.00 14.55 4.28
C GLN A 203 -17.29 13.96 5.51
N ARG A 204 -17.90 12.98 6.18
CA ARG A 204 -17.27 12.24 7.29
C ARG A 204 -16.07 11.43 6.83
N LEU A 205 -16.17 10.75 5.67
CA LEU A 205 -15.06 10.00 5.08
C LEU A 205 -13.90 10.94 4.74
N GLN A 206 -14.16 12.10 4.11
CA GLN A 206 -13.13 13.09 3.80
C GLN A 206 -12.44 13.63 5.06
N ALA A 207 -13.17 13.89 6.12
CA ALA A 207 -12.58 14.28 7.40
C ALA A 207 -11.66 13.19 7.98
N LYS A 208 -12.03 11.91 7.84
CA LYS A 208 -11.21 10.75 8.20
C LYS A 208 -9.93 10.69 7.36
N TYR A 209 -10.02 10.86 6.04
CA TYR A 209 -8.86 10.85 5.15
C TYR A 209 -7.89 12.00 5.44
N LYS A 210 -8.40 13.17 5.73
CA LYS A 210 -7.57 14.30 6.17
C LYS A 210 -6.82 13.98 7.47
N ALA A 211 -7.47 13.33 8.42
CA ALA A 211 -6.80 12.88 9.65
C ALA A 211 -5.70 11.83 9.37
N MET A 212 -5.89 10.94 8.37
CA MET A 212 -4.83 10.03 7.92
C MET A 212 -3.66 10.80 7.31
N GLU A 213 -3.91 11.80 6.45
CA GLU A 213 -2.89 12.63 5.82
C GLU A 213 -2.07 13.44 6.84
N GLU A 214 -2.67 13.80 7.95
CA GLU A 214 -1.99 14.53 9.02
C GLU A 214 -1.13 13.64 9.92
N ASN A 215 -1.56 12.39 10.15
CA ASN A 215 -1.01 11.57 11.22
C ASN A 215 -0.27 10.30 10.75
N GLU A 216 -0.47 9.83 9.52
CA GLU A 216 0.00 8.50 9.11
C GLU A 216 1.04 8.51 7.99
N VAL A 217 1.57 9.67 7.63
CA VAL A 217 2.67 9.77 6.67
C VAL A 217 3.92 9.12 7.24
N ARG A 218 4.47 8.15 6.51
CA ARG A 218 5.73 7.47 6.83
C ARG A 218 6.66 7.51 5.63
N TYR A 219 7.90 7.84 5.87
CA TYR A 219 8.94 7.87 4.85
C TYR A 219 10.31 7.65 5.49
N GLU A 220 11.29 7.34 4.66
CA GLU A 220 12.70 7.32 5.01
C GLU A 220 13.44 8.32 4.11
N ALA A 221 14.33 9.11 4.70
CA ALA A 221 15.17 10.06 3.98
C ALA A 221 16.64 9.70 4.21
N ILE A 222 17.29 9.18 3.17
CA ILE A 222 18.68 8.73 3.19
C ILE A 222 19.52 9.80 2.51
N ASP A 223 20.52 10.33 3.21
CA ASP A 223 21.45 11.35 2.70
C ASP A 223 20.79 12.58 2.08
N CYS A 224 19.58 12.93 2.55
CA CYS A 224 18.82 14.04 1.99
C CYS A 224 19.22 15.42 2.54
N ASP A 225 19.93 15.51 3.68
CA ASP A 225 20.16 16.77 4.37
C ASP A 225 21.06 17.75 3.59
N ASP A 226 22.08 17.24 2.92
CA ASP A 226 23.02 18.01 2.11
C ASP A 226 22.83 17.80 0.59
N ALA A 227 21.74 17.12 0.20
CA ALA A 227 21.51 16.72 -1.19
C ALA A 227 21.19 17.90 -2.10
N ASP A 228 21.90 17.96 -3.23
CA ASP A 228 21.59 18.82 -4.37
C ASP A 228 20.45 18.23 -5.23
N TYR A 229 20.40 16.91 -5.33
CA TYR A 229 19.38 16.17 -6.07
C TYR A 229 18.77 15.08 -5.19
N VAL A 230 17.49 14.81 -5.37
CA VAL A 230 16.79 13.78 -4.60
C VAL A 230 16.14 12.78 -5.56
N ILE A 231 16.45 11.49 -5.35
CA ILE A 231 15.70 10.39 -5.96
C ILE A 231 14.49 10.11 -5.08
N VAL A 232 13.31 9.97 -5.68
CA VAL A 232 12.09 9.54 -4.99
C VAL A 232 11.72 8.17 -5.55
N ALA A 233 11.71 7.14 -4.70
CA ALA A 233 11.43 5.77 -5.11
C ALA A 233 10.79 4.98 -3.96
N PHE A 234 9.97 3.96 -4.25
CA PHE A 234 9.36 3.07 -3.26
C PHE A 234 9.61 1.60 -3.56
N GLY A 235 9.38 0.72 -2.59
CA GLY A 235 9.49 -0.73 -2.77
C GLY A 235 10.84 -1.16 -3.33
N SER A 236 10.83 -2.09 -4.28
CA SER A 236 12.05 -2.60 -4.94
C SER A 236 12.84 -1.50 -5.65
N SER A 237 12.18 -0.48 -6.22
CA SER A 237 12.86 0.67 -6.82
C SER A 237 13.71 1.42 -5.82
N ALA A 238 13.19 1.67 -4.61
CA ALA A 238 13.94 2.34 -3.55
C ALA A 238 15.17 1.54 -3.12
N ARG A 239 15.03 0.21 -3.05
CA ARG A 239 16.14 -0.70 -2.72
C ARG A 239 17.27 -0.61 -3.75
N ILE A 240 16.94 -0.56 -5.04
CA ILE A 240 17.91 -0.37 -6.11
C ILE A 240 18.53 1.04 -6.02
N CYS A 241 17.73 2.06 -5.80
CA CYS A 241 18.18 3.46 -5.74
C CYS A 241 19.11 3.75 -4.54
N SER A 242 19.08 2.96 -3.46
CA SER A 242 20.06 3.10 -2.38
C SER A 242 21.49 2.91 -2.88
N ALA A 243 21.73 1.88 -3.70
CA ALA A 243 23.04 1.70 -4.33
C ALA A 243 23.37 2.83 -5.34
N THR A 244 22.37 3.38 -6.03
CA THR A 244 22.58 4.54 -6.91
C THR A 244 23.08 5.76 -6.13
N VAL A 245 22.53 6.01 -4.93
CA VAL A 245 22.99 7.10 -4.06
C VAL A 245 24.44 6.92 -3.63
N GLU A 246 24.82 5.72 -3.22
CA GLU A 246 26.22 5.40 -2.88
C GLU A 246 27.17 5.63 -4.06
N MET A 247 26.80 5.15 -5.25
CA MET A 247 27.58 5.36 -6.47
C MET A 247 27.71 6.85 -6.84
N ALA A 248 26.62 7.61 -6.79
CA ALA A 248 26.64 9.04 -7.09
C ALA A 248 27.52 9.82 -6.12
N ARG A 249 27.43 9.52 -4.82
CA ARG A 249 28.25 10.17 -3.78
C ARG A 249 29.74 9.80 -3.89
N ALA A 250 30.06 8.59 -4.32
CA ALA A 250 31.45 8.21 -4.64
C ALA A 250 32.04 9.04 -5.80
N GLU A 251 31.20 9.53 -6.72
CA GLU A 251 31.61 10.47 -7.78
C GLU A 251 31.54 11.95 -7.34
N GLY A 252 31.26 12.27 -6.08
CA GLY A 252 31.15 13.63 -5.56
C GLY A 252 29.82 14.32 -5.85
N ILE A 253 28.82 13.61 -6.31
CA ILE A 253 27.48 14.14 -6.59
C ILE A 253 26.61 14.00 -5.33
N LYS A 254 26.14 15.12 -4.78
CA LYS A 254 25.28 15.13 -3.57
C LYS A 254 23.86 14.71 -3.91
N VAL A 255 23.61 13.41 -3.85
CA VAL A 255 22.31 12.80 -4.09
C VAL A 255 21.75 12.22 -2.77
N GLY A 256 20.46 12.39 -2.55
CA GLY A 256 19.72 11.72 -1.48
C GLY A 256 18.61 10.84 -2.05
N LEU A 257 18.09 9.93 -1.23
CA LEU A 257 16.92 9.10 -1.53
C LEU A 257 15.82 9.42 -0.53
N LEU A 258 14.67 9.85 -1.03
CA LEU A 258 13.43 9.87 -0.27
C LEU A 258 12.60 8.65 -0.65
N ARG A 259 12.36 7.78 0.32
CA ARG A 259 11.55 6.58 0.18
C ARG A 259 10.20 6.74 0.89
N PRO A 260 9.10 6.94 0.16
CA PRO A 260 7.77 6.79 0.77
C PRO A 260 7.56 5.36 1.28
N ILE A 261 7.20 5.22 2.55
CA ILE A 261 6.73 3.96 3.16
C ILE A 261 5.21 3.91 3.02
N THR A 262 4.52 5.05 3.26
CA THR A 262 3.13 5.22 2.86
C THR A 262 3.06 5.87 1.49
N LEU A 263 2.33 5.26 0.57
CA LEU A 263 2.00 5.86 -0.74
C LEU A 263 0.68 6.64 -0.66
N TYR A 264 -0.22 6.23 0.20
CA TYR A 264 -1.30 7.06 0.72
C TYR A 264 -1.39 6.86 2.24
N PRO A 265 -1.30 7.94 3.01
CA PRO A 265 -1.01 9.32 2.60
C PRO A 265 0.43 9.50 2.09
N PHE A 266 0.59 10.34 1.05
CA PHE A 266 1.87 10.60 0.41
C PHE A 266 2.69 11.64 1.19
N PRO A 267 4.04 11.56 1.25
CA PRO A 267 4.89 12.48 2.02
C PRO A 267 5.09 13.86 1.33
N THR A 268 4.00 14.50 0.95
CA THR A 268 3.99 15.77 0.21
C THR A 268 4.73 16.88 0.95
N LYS A 269 4.55 16.97 2.28
CA LYS A 269 5.14 18.06 3.08
C LYS A 269 6.67 18.03 3.08
N VAL A 270 7.28 16.85 3.23
CA VAL A 270 8.74 16.72 3.24
C VAL A 270 9.35 17.02 1.87
N ILE A 271 8.71 16.57 0.79
CA ILE A 271 9.14 16.89 -0.59
C ILE A 271 9.06 18.40 -0.83
N ALA A 272 7.96 19.04 -0.44
CA ALA A 272 7.81 20.48 -0.53
C ALA A 272 8.88 21.25 0.26
N GLN A 273 9.24 20.77 1.46
CA GLN A 273 10.32 21.36 2.28
C GLN A 273 11.70 21.20 1.60
N MET A 274 11.98 20.03 1.02
CA MET A 274 13.21 19.81 0.26
C MET A 274 13.30 20.76 -0.94
N ALA A 275 12.22 20.93 -1.70
CA ALA A 275 12.16 21.87 -2.82
C ALA A 275 12.33 23.34 -2.36
N GLN A 276 11.76 23.71 -1.20
CA GLN A 276 11.92 25.05 -0.61
C GLN A 276 13.34 25.31 -0.13
N ARG A 277 14.04 24.28 0.38
CA ARG A 277 15.43 24.35 0.81
C ARG A 277 16.42 24.57 -0.33
N GLY A 278 16.00 24.37 -1.57
CA GLY A 278 16.83 24.62 -2.76
C GLY A 278 17.42 23.34 -3.38
N VAL A 279 16.79 22.17 -3.18
CA VAL A 279 17.10 20.98 -3.97
C VAL A 279 16.96 21.30 -5.45
N LYS A 280 18.01 21.04 -6.23
CA LYS A 280 18.14 21.45 -7.64
C LYS A 280 17.26 20.63 -8.59
N GLY A 281 16.85 19.43 -8.18
CA GLY A 281 15.98 18.57 -8.98
C GLY A 281 15.62 17.26 -8.30
N PHE A 282 14.49 16.68 -8.73
CA PHE A 282 13.96 15.42 -8.25
C PHE A 282 13.85 14.40 -9.38
N LEU A 283 14.29 13.18 -9.16
CA LEU A 283 14.12 12.04 -10.07
C LEU A 283 13.18 11.03 -9.44
N SER A 284 11.98 10.84 -10.01
CA SER A 284 11.12 9.71 -9.63
C SER A 284 11.58 8.46 -10.37
N ALA A 285 12.02 7.44 -9.63
CA ALA A 285 12.47 6.16 -10.19
C ALA A 285 11.44 5.06 -9.88
N GLU A 286 10.81 4.51 -10.93
CA GLU A 286 9.63 3.65 -10.80
C GLU A 286 9.69 2.46 -11.78
N LEU A 287 9.15 1.29 -11.39
CA LEU A 287 8.98 0.16 -12.31
C LEU A 287 7.64 0.27 -13.06
N ASN A 288 7.41 1.45 -13.68
CA ASN A 288 6.25 1.78 -14.49
C ASN A 288 6.56 2.95 -15.45
N ALA A 289 5.57 3.45 -16.16
CA ALA A 289 5.69 4.54 -17.12
C ALA A 289 5.57 5.96 -16.52
N GLY A 290 5.62 6.09 -15.19
CA GLY A 290 5.50 7.36 -14.47
C GLY A 290 4.12 7.58 -13.87
N GLN A 291 3.93 7.05 -12.66
CA GLN A 291 2.69 7.23 -11.89
C GLN A 291 2.94 8.06 -10.62
N MET A 292 3.85 7.64 -9.74
CA MET A 292 4.21 8.39 -8.52
C MET A 292 4.82 9.76 -8.85
N VAL A 293 5.49 9.89 -9.97
CA VAL A 293 6.07 11.18 -10.44
C VAL A 293 5.04 12.30 -10.46
N GLN A 294 3.75 12.00 -10.66
CA GLN A 294 2.70 13.03 -10.63
C GLN A 294 2.52 13.59 -9.21
N ASP A 295 2.57 12.75 -8.18
CA ASP A 295 2.51 13.22 -6.80
C ASP A 295 3.78 13.98 -6.39
N VAL A 296 4.93 13.54 -6.87
CA VAL A 296 6.21 14.29 -6.68
C VAL A 296 6.11 15.66 -7.32
N ARG A 297 5.59 15.78 -8.55
CA ARG A 297 5.39 17.07 -9.23
C ARG A 297 4.43 17.99 -8.48
N LEU A 298 3.32 17.44 -7.99
CA LEU A 298 2.37 18.19 -7.16
C LEU A 298 3.02 18.69 -5.87
N ALA A 299 3.81 17.84 -5.20
CA ALA A 299 4.50 18.20 -3.96
C ALA A 299 5.58 19.27 -4.17
N VAL A 300 6.38 19.17 -5.24
CA VAL A 300 7.41 20.15 -5.61
C VAL A 300 6.80 21.47 -6.06
N ASN A 301 5.62 21.44 -6.67
CA ASN A 301 4.84 22.61 -7.11
C ASN A 301 5.66 23.63 -7.92
N GLY A 302 6.39 23.14 -8.91
CA GLY A 302 7.16 23.98 -9.84
C GLY A 302 8.43 24.62 -9.29
N LYS A 303 8.82 24.38 -8.03
CA LYS A 303 10.00 24.99 -7.40
C LYS A 303 11.34 24.40 -7.87
N ALA A 304 11.31 23.19 -8.42
CA ALA A 304 12.45 22.49 -8.98
C ALA A 304 11.99 21.58 -10.13
N PRO A 305 12.86 21.22 -11.08
CA PRO A 305 12.54 20.24 -12.11
C PRO A 305 12.27 18.87 -11.47
N VAL A 306 11.27 18.15 -12.01
CA VAL A 306 10.91 16.79 -11.62
C VAL A 306 10.91 15.91 -12.87
N GLU A 307 11.86 15.01 -12.93
CA GLU A 307 12.03 14.06 -14.04
C GLU A 307 11.63 12.65 -13.62
N HIS A 308 11.39 11.82 -14.60
CA HIS A 308 11.04 10.42 -14.41
C HIS A 308 12.06 9.51 -15.09
N TYR A 309 12.40 8.42 -14.44
CA TYR A 309 13.06 7.26 -15.02
C TYR A 309 12.34 5.98 -14.62
N GLY A 310 12.09 5.08 -15.58
CA GLY A 310 11.38 3.84 -15.28
C GLY A 310 11.49 2.78 -16.36
N ARG A 311 11.21 1.55 -15.94
CA ARG A 311 11.09 0.37 -16.80
C ARG A 311 9.68 -0.21 -16.63
N GLN A 312 9.16 -0.83 -17.67
CA GLN A 312 7.78 -1.34 -17.71
C GLN A 312 7.76 -2.84 -18.01
N GLY A 313 6.58 -3.48 -17.88
CA GLY A 313 6.34 -4.84 -18.33
C GLY A 313 7.12 -5.91 -17.57
N GLY A 314 7.60 -5.62 -16.36
CA GLY A 314 8.35 -6.55 -15.54
C GLY A 314 9.87 -6.45 -15.65
N MET A 315 10.38 -5.44 -16.35
CA MET A 315 11.81 -5.15 -16.39
C MET A 315 12.25 -4.35 -15.16
N LEU A 316 13.31 -4.79 -14.52
CA LEU A 316 14.01 -4.03 -13.49
C LEU A 316 15.06 -3.11 -14.14
N PHE A 317 15.40 -2.04 -13.46
CA PHE A 317 16.58 -1.23 -13.80
C PHE A 317 17.76 -1.54 -12.87
N ALA A 318 18.97 -1.24 -13.33
CA ALA A 318 20.17 -1.35 -12.52
C ALA A 318 20.53 0.03 -11.90
N PRO A 319 21.33 0.07 -10.81
CA PRO A 319 21.73 1.32 -10.16
C PRO A 319 22.47 2.29 -11.08
N ASP A 320 23.31 1.80 -11.98
CA ASP A 320 24.06 2.59 -12.99
C ASP A 320 23.13 3.23 -14.04
N GLU A 321 22.05 2.54 -14.44
CA GLU A 321 21.03 3.08 -15.34
C GLU A 321 20.33 4.28 -14.69
N VAL A 322 19.98 4.21 -13.40
CA VAL A 322 19.36 5.31 -12.66
C VAL A 322 20.32 6.48 -12.51
N LEU A 323 21.60 6.22 -12.23
CA LEU A 323 22.64 7.23 -12.14
C LEU A 323 22.84 7.96 -13.50
N ALA A 324 22.89 7.18 -14.59
CA ALA A 324 22.97 7.75 -15.94
C ALA A 324 21.78 8.67 -16.24
N ALA A 325 20.57 8.21 -15.93
CA ALA A 325 19.35 8.99 -16.11
C ALA A 325 19.33 10.27 -15.25
N LEU A 326 19.81 10.21 -14.01
CA LEU A 326 19.96 11.37 -13.14
C LEU A 326 20.90 12.42 -13.76
N LYS A 327 22.06 11.96 -14.25
CA LYS A 327 23.05 12.83 -14.91
C LYS A 327 22.49 13.46 -16.17
N GLU A 328 21.87 12.68 -17.04
CA GLU A 328 21.31 13.13 -18.31
C GLU A 328 20.18 14.15 -18.12
N LYS A 329 19.22 13.79 -17.24
CA LYS A 329 17.95 14.53 -17.13
C LYS A 329 18.01 15.76 -16.21
N LEU A 330 18.92 15.77 -15.24
CA LEU A 330 18.95 16.81 -14.20
C LEU A 330 20.30 17.54 -14.11
N ILE A 331 21.44 16.83 -14.21
CA ILE A 331 22.73 17.43 -13.95
C ILE A 331 23.31 18.07 -15.21
N ASN A 332 23.29 17.35 -16.33
CA ASN A 332 23.87 17.80 -17.63
C ASN A 332 22.85 18.50 -18.52
N LYS A 333 21.64 18.74 -18.05
CA LYS A 333 20.60 19.44 -18.80
C LYS A 333 21.04 20.91 -18.95
N LYS A 334 21.44 21.30 -20.19
CA LYS A 334 21.78 22.70 -20.59
C LYS A 334 20.54 23.53 -20.78
#